data_efc2769e5ab4d04fbd76af1eb4f5ba18
#
_entry.id   efc2769e5ab4d04fbd76af1eb4f5ba18
#
_cell.length_a   1.000
_cell.length_b   1.000
_cell.length_c   1.000
_cell.angle_alpha   90.00
_cell.angle_beta   90.00
_cell.angle_gamma   90.00
#
_symmetry.space_group_name_H-M   'P 1'
#
loop_
_entity.id
_entity.type
_entity.pdbx_description
1 polymer ?
#
loop_
_entity_poly.entity_id
_entity_poly.type
_entity_poly.pdbx_seq_one_letter_code
_entity_poly.pdbx_strand_id
1 'polypeptide(L)'
;MDPDRSFGFLAHDVARLYGRRFDRNGRRLGLTRAQCRTLGYLARNEGINQAGLADLLEIRPMTLVRQIDRLQEAGWIERRPDPTDRRARRLYLTDKARPVLTRIWDVSSETQDQVLASLTPDEAELLIDLMRRVHAALADRSPSRPLSATIRPLMRNTPTAAEPAVEETR
;
A
#
# COMPACT_ATOMS: atom_id res chain seq x y z
N MET A 1 32.74 -9.63 2.34
CA MET A 1 31.29 -9.92 2.35
C MET A 1 30.81 -9.83 0.92
N ASP A 2 30.24 -10.90 0.39
CA ASP A 2 29.71 -10.93 -0.97
C ASP A 2 28.44 -10.05 -1.04
N PRO A 3 28.41 -9.00 -1.87
CA PRO A 3 27.24 -8.11 -1.99
C PRO A 3 25.98 -8.86 -2.40
N ASP A 4 26.10 -9.88 -3.25
CA ASP A 4 24.98 -10.67 -3.77
C ASP A 4 24.32 -11.57 -2.70
N ARG A 5 24.98 -11.75 -1.57
CA ARG A 5 24.49 -12.47 -0.38
C ARG A 5 24.14 -11.55 0.79
N SER A 6 24.28 -10.26 0.60
CA SER A 6 23.94 -9.29 1.65
C SER A 6 22.43 -8.98 1.64
N PHE A 7 21.77 -9.26 2.76
CA PHE A 7 20.36 -8.93 2.94
C PHE A 7 20.04 -7.46 2.60
N GLY A 8 20.87 -6.52 3.09
CA GLY A 8 20.63 -5.09 2.87
C GLY A 8 20.69 -4.68 1.40
N PHE A 9 21.69 -5.17 0.66
CA PHE A 9 21.80 -4.90 -0.77
C PHE A 9 20.65 -5.54 -1.56
N LEU A 10 20.33 -6.81 -1.30
CA LEU A 10 19.24 -7.51 -1.95
C LEU A 10 17.89 -6.83 -1.67
N ALA A 11 17.62 -6.47 -0.42
CA ALA A 11 16.36 -5.79 -0.05
C ALA A 11 16.23 -4.44 -0.76
N HIS A 12 17.32 -3.65 -0.83
CA HIS A 12 17.34 -2.38 -1.54
C HIS A 12 17.10 -2.56 -3.04
N ASP A 13 17.79 -3.49 -3.67
CA ASP A 13 17.66 -3.74 -5.11
C ASP A 13 16.28 -4.29 -5.48
N VAL A 14 15.75 -5.23 -4.70
CA VAL A 14 14.39 -5.74 -4.88
C VAL A 14 13.37 -4.60 -4.77
N ALA A 15 13.46 -3.76 -3.74
CA ALA A 15 12.55 -2.63 -3.57
C ALA A 15 12.64 -1.64 -4.73
N ARG A 16 13.84 -1.34 -5.23
CA ARG A 16 14.07 -0.46 -6.37
C ARG A 16 13.50 -1.05 -7.66
N LEU A 17 13.75 -2.34 -7.94
CA LEU A 17 13.27 -3.03 -9.14
C LEU A 17 11.75 -3.23 -9.11
N TYR A 18 11.19 -3.60 -7.95
CA TYR A 18 9.75 -3.66 -7.73
C TYR A 18 9.09 -2.32 -8.04
N GLY A 19 9.67 -1.23 -7.52
CA GLY A 19 9.18 0.11 -7.78
C GLY A 19 9.16 0.46 -9.28
N ARG A 20 10.20 0.10 -10.05
CA ARG A 20 10.23 0.29 -11.51
C ARG A 20 9.15 -0.54 -12.23
N ARG A 21 8.88 -1.76 -11.76
CA ARG A 21 7.82 -2.60 -12.31
C ARG A 21 6.45 -1.99 -12.02
N PHE A 22 6.21 -1.58 -10.78
CA PHE A 22 4.99 -0.87 -10.39
C PHE A 22 4.77 0.40 -11.22
N ASP A 23 5.81 1.22 -11.45
CA ASP A 23 5.69 2.43 -12.27
C ASP A 23 5.28 2.11 -13.72
N ARG A 24 5.75 1.01 -14.29
CA ARG A 24 5.34 0.55 -15.63
C ARG A 24 3.87 0.11 -15.66
N ASN A 25 3.47 -0.75 -14.74
CA ASN A 25 2.11 -1.26 -14.65
C ASN A 25 1.12 -0.15 -14.29
N GLY A 26 1.56 0.80 -13.45
CA GLY A 26 0.75 1.91 -12.93
C GLY A 26 0.62 3.12 -13.86
N ARG A 27 1.22 3.14 -15.04
CA ARG A 27 1.13 4.29 -15.99
C ARG A 27 -0.32 4.69 -16.28
N ARG A 28 -1.23 3.70 -16.35
CA ARG A 28 -2.67 3.89 -16.58
C ARG A 28 -3.40 4.59 -15.42
N LEU A 29 -2.78 4.70 -14.25
CA LEU A 29 -3.39 5.38 -13.10
C LEU A 29 -3.35 6.90 -13.22
N GLY A 30 -2.43 7.46 -14.00
CA GLY A 30 -2.18 8.90 -14.02
C GLY A 30 -1.61 9.45 -12.71
N LEU A 31 -1.08 8.57 -11.85
CA LEU A 31 -0.52 8.89 -10.54
C LEU A 31 0.95 8.51 -10.47
N THR A 32 1.71 9.30 -9.72
CA THR A 32 3.08 8.92 -9.35
C THR A 32 3.05 7.82 -8.28
N ARG A 33 4.10 7.00 -8.21
CA ARG A 33 4.26 6.01 -7.13
C ARG A 33 4.19 6.64 -5.73
N ALA A 34 4.73 7.85 -5.58
CA ALA A 34 4.66 8.58 -4.32
C ALA A 34 3.21 8.90 -3.92
N GLN A 35 2.37 9.32 -4.87
CA GLN A 35 0.95 9.56 -4.63
C GLN A 35 0.20 8.26 -4.31
N CYS A 36 0.49 7.16 -5.03
CA CYS A 36 -0.08 5.85 -4.74
C CYS A 36 0.29 5.39 -3.31
N ARG A 37 1.56 5.54 -2.91
CA ARG A 37 2.00 5.25 -1.53
C ARG A 37 1.25 6.09 -0.51
N THR A 38 1.15 7.40 -0.72
CA THR A 38 0.45 8.31 0.20
C THR A 38 -1.00 7.89 0.38
N LEU A 39 -1.74 7.63 -0.69
CA LEU A 39 -3.13 7.15 -0.63
C LEU A 39 -3.23 5.79 0.07
N GLY A 40 -2.34 4.85 -0.26
CA GLY A 40 -2.33 3.52 0.35
C GLY A 40 -2.02 3.54 1.85
N TYR A 41 -1.07 4.36 2.30
CA TYR A 41 -0.77 4.52 3.72
C TYR A 41 -1.89 5.26 4.46
N LEU A 42 -2.48 6.29 3.85
CA LEU A 42 -3.61 6.99 4.43
C LEU A 42 -4.83 6.08 4.59
N ALA A 43 -5.12 5.24 3.60
CA ALA A 43 -6.23 4.27 3.67
C ALA A 43 -6.16 3.33 4.89
N ARG A 44 -4.95 3.09 5.39
CA ARG A 44 -4.70 2.24 6.58
C ARG A 44 -4.64 3.03 7.89
N ASN A 45 -4.57 4.36 7.80
CA ASN A 45 -4.31 5.24 8.92
C ASN A 45 -5.18 6.51 8.85
N GLU A 46 -6.45 6.39 8.43
CA GLU A 46 -7.34 7.54 8.40
C GLU A 46 -7.41 8.23 9.77
N GLY A 47 -7.49 9.54 9.75
CA GLY A 47 -7.41 10.35 10.97
C GLY A 47 -5.99 10.62 11.46
N ILE A 48 -4.95 10.15 10.76
CA ILE A 48 -3.56 10.52 11.05
C ILE A 48 -3.32 11.99 10.71
N ASN A 49 -2.45 12.67 11.48
CA ASN A 49 -2.01 14.01 11.13
C ASN A 49 -0.86 13.98 10.09
N GLN A 50 -0.56 15.14 9.50
CA GLN A 50 0.45 15.23 8.44
C GLN A 50 1.85 14.82 8.90
N ALA A 51 2.24 15.14 10.14
CA ALA A 51 3.54 14.76 10.68
C ALA A 51 3.67 13.24 10.79
N GLY A 52 2.68 12.59 11.41
CA GLY A 52 2.66 11.13 11.52
C GLY A 52 2.64 10.40 10.18
N LEU A 53 1.95 10.96 9.17
CA LEU A 53 1.97 10.37 7.83
C LEU A 53 3.32 10.58 7.13
N ALA A 54 4.00 11.71 7.36
CA ALA A 54 5.34 11.96 6.84
C ALA A 54 6.36 10.98 7.44
N ASP A 55 6.27 10.73 8.75
CA ASP A 55 7.10 9.76 9.46
C ASP A 55 6.87 8.32 8.93
N LEU A 56 5.60 7.91 8.74
CA LEU A 56 5.28 6.60 8.15
C LEU A 56 5.79 6.42 6.72
N LEU A 57 5.84 7.52 5.95
CA LEU A 57 6.33 7.50 4.57
C LEU A 57 7.85 7.72 4.48
N GLU A 58 8.51 8.04 5.61
CA GLU A 58 9.93 8.37 5.68
C GLU A 58 10.32 9.51 4.72
N ILE A 59 9.50 10.55 4.64
CA ILE A 59 9.72 11.72 3.80
C ILE A 59 9.68 13.02 4.60
N ARG A 60 10.33 14.04 4.06
CA ARG A 60 10.31 15.37 4.71
C ARG A 60 8.89 15.93 4.77
N PRO A 61 8.46 16.53 5.90
CA PRO A 61 7.11 17.08 6.05
C PRO A 61 6.68 17.99 4.91
N MET A 62 7.57 18.90 4.45
CA MET A 62 7.27 19.80 3.33
C MET A 62 7.03 19.07 1.99
N THR A 63 7.66 17.91 1.79
CA THR A 63 7.40 17.08 0.61
C THR A 63 6.01 16.49 0.69
N LEU A 64 5.60 16.01 1.87
CA LEU A 64 4.26 15.48 2.08
C LEU A 64 3.20 16.56 1.91
N VAL A 65 3.39 17.75 2.47
CA VAL A 65 2.44 18.88 2.33
C VAL A 65 2.08 19.09 0.86
N ARG A 66 3.08 19.22 -0.01
CA ARG A 66 2.87 19.40 -1.47
C ARG A 66 2.13 18.22 -2.12
N GLN A 67 2.36 16.99 -1.65
CA GLN A 67 1.63 15.82 -2.15
C GLN A 67 0.16 15.85 -1.70
N ILE A 68 -0.08 16.13 -0.42
CA ILE A 68 -1.44 16.23 0.13
C ILE A 68 -2.23 17.35 -0.55
N ASP A 69 -1.62 18.51 -0.81
CA ASP A 69 -2.28 19.62 -1.49
C ASP A 69 -2.79 19.17 -2.87
N ARG A 70 -1.94 18.53 -3.67
CA ARG A 70 -2.32 17.99 -5.00
C ARG A 70 -3.42 16.92 -4.91
N LEU A 71 -3.36 16.04 -3.91
CA LEU A 71 -4.36 14.99 -3.71
C LEU A 71 -5.69 15.57 -3.21
N GLN A 72 -5.64 16.65 -2.45
CA GLN A 72 -6.83 17.41 -2.01
C GLN A 72 -7.44 18.21 -3.18
N GLU A 73 -6.63 18.86 -4.00
CA GLU A 73 -7.08 19.52 -5.24
C GLU A 73 -7.77 18.53 -6.20
N ALA A 74 -7.25 17.31 -6.29
CA ALA A 74 -7.89 16.21 -7.03
C ALA A 74 -9.17 15.69 -6.36
N GLY A 75 -9.44 16.10 -5.13
CA GLY A 75 -10.61 15.72 -4.35
C GLY A 75 -10.55 14.32 -3.76
N TRP A 76 -9.34 13.74 -3.58
CA TRP A 76 -9.17 12.39 -3.02
C TRP A 76 -8.88 12.39 -1.52
N ILE A 77 -8.37 13.50 -0.99
CA ILE A 77 -8.08 13.67 0.43
C ILE A 77 -8.80 14.92 0.93
N GLU A 78 -9.21 14.87 2.18
CA GLU A 78 -9.70 16.03 2.91
C GLU A 78 -8.96 16.19 4.25
N ARG A 79 -8.84 17.44 4.68
CA ARG A 79 -8.30 17.82 5.98
C ARG A 79 -9.45 18.20 6.90
N ARG A 80 -9.58 17.51 8.03
CA ARG A 80 -10.56 17.84 9.07
C ARG A 80 -9.85 18.42 10.29
N PRO A 81 -10.46 19.33 11.06
CA PRO A 81 -9.90 19.78 12.34
C PRO A 81 -9.66 18.59 13.29
N ASP A 82 -8.56 18.63 14.03
CA ASP A 82 -8.36 17.69 15.12
C ASP A 82 -9.27 18.08 16.30
N PRO A 83 -10.03 17.14 16.89
CA PRO A 83 -10.94 17.43 18.01
C PRO A 83 -10.20 17.85 19.29
N THR A 84 -8.94 17.49 19.43
CA THR A 84 -8.14 17.74 20.64
C THR A 84 -7.10 18.85 20.47
N ASP A 85 -6.70 19.16 19.23
CA ASP A 85 -5.75 20.23 18.91
C ASP A 85 -6.25 21.09 17.75
N ARG A 86 -6.67 22.32 18.06
CA ARG A 86 -7.19 23.27 17.06
C ARG A 86 -6.18 23.66 15.96
N ARG A 87 -4.88 23.46 16.21
CA ARG A 87 -3.82 23.75 15.24
C ARG A 87 -3.52 22.57 14.32
N ALA A 88 -3.88 21.37 14.73
CA ALA A 88 -3.67 20.15 13.98
C ALA A 88 -4.80 19.90 12.95
N ARG A 89 -4.46 19.21 11.89
CA ARG A 89 -5.40 18.72 10.88
C ARG A 89 -5.22 17.23 10.72
N ARG A 90 -6.32 16.50 10.72
CA ARG A 90 -6.38 15.07 10.43
C ARG A 90 -6.71 14.84 8.98
N LEU A 91 -6.11 13.83 8.39
CA LEU A 91 -6.26 13.47 6.98
C LEU A 91 -7.23 12.31 6.84
N TYR A 92 -8.14 12.44 5.88
CA TYR A 92 -9.12 11.42 5.53
C TYR A 92 -9.21 11.27 4.01
N LEU A 93 -9.59 10.08 3.59
CA LEU A 93 -9.95 9.85 2.20
C LEU A 93 -11.39 10.30 1.95
N THR A 94 -11.65 10.79 0.76
CA THR A 94 -13.02 11.04 0.29
C THR A 94 -13.58 9.80 -0.40
N ASP A 95 -14.90 9.75 -0.60
CA ASP A 95 -15.52 8.66 -1.38
C ASP A 95 -15.02 8.63 -2.82
N LYS A 96 -14.62 9.77 -3.38
CA LYS A 96 -13.98 9.87 -4.71
C LYS A 96 -12.64 9.13 -4.79
N ALA A 97 -11.95 8.92 -3.67
CA ALA A 97 -10.69 8.18 -3.62
C ALA A 97 -10.88 6.66 -3.72
N ARG A 98 -12.06 6.12 -3.37
CA ARG A 98 -12.29 4.66 -3.33
C ARG A 98 -12.01 3.95 -4.66
N PRO A 99 -12.56 4.40 -5.81
CA PRO A 99 -12.26 3.79 -7.10
C PRO A 99 -10.77 3.89 -7.48
N VAL A 100 -10.12 4.98 -7.08
CA VAL A 100 -8.67 5.16 -7.33
C VAL A 100 -7.86 4.17 -6.51
N LEU A 101 -8.21 3.95 -5.26
CA LEU A 101 -7.57 2.95 -4.40
C LEU A 101 -7.73 1.54 -4.95
N THR A 102 -8.92 1.15 -5.39
CA THR A 102 -9.14 -0.15 -6.03
C THR A 102 -8.17 -0.35 -7.19
N ARG A 103 -8.08 0.63 -8.10
CA ARG A 103 -7.12 0.57 -9.23
C ARG A 103 -5.66 0.50 -8.79
N ILE A 104 -5.28 1.18 -7.70
CA ILE A 104 -3.93 1.08 -7.12
C ILE A 104 -3.69 -0.33 -6.60
N TRP A 105 -4.65 -0.95 -5.94
CA TRP A 105 -4.54 -2.32 -5.45
C TRP A 105 -4.46 -3.34 -6.58
N ASP A 106 -5.24 -3.18 -7.65
CA ASP A 106 -5.17 -4.02 -8.85
C ASP A 106 -3.75 -3.99 -9.47
N VAL A 107 -3.17 -2.79 -9.63
CA VAL A 107 -1.80 -2.63 -10.12
C VAL A 107 -0.78 -3.25 -9.16
N SER A 108 -1.01 -3.14 -7.85
CA SER A 108 -0.13 -3.74 -6.84
C SER A 108 -0.17 -5.26 -6.91
N SER A 109 -1.37 -5.86 -7.03
CA SER A 109 -1.55 -7.29 -7.18
C SER A 109 -0.90 -7.81 -8.46
N GLU A 110 -1.21 -7.19 -9.60
CA GLU A 110 -0.58 -7.53 -10.88
C GLU A 110 0.96 -7.47 -10.81
N THR A 111 1.50 -6.45 -10.13
CA THR A 111 2.94 -6.30 -9.97
C THR A 111 3.53 -7.40 -9.08
N GLN A 112 2.83 -7.75 -7.99
CA GLN A 112 3.23 -8.83 -7.08
C GLN A 112 3.26 -10.16 -7.82
N ASP A 113 2.18 -10.50 -8.56
CA ASP A 113 2.06 -11.75 -9.30
C ASP A 113 3.18 -11.90 -10.33
N GLN A 114 3.50 -10.82 -11.06
CA GLN A 114 4.60 -10.81 -12.02
C GLN A 114 5.98 -10.97 -11.37
N VAL A 115 6.18 -10.41 -10.18
CA VAL A 115 7.47 -10.48 -9.47
C VAL A 115 7.68 -11.84 -8.82
N LEU A 116 6.61 -12.44 -8.29
CA LEU A 116 6.65 -13.73 -7.64
C LEU A 116 6.46 -14.92 -8.60
N ALA A 117 6.25 -14.69 -9.90
CA ALA A 117 6.02 -15.73 -10.89
C ALA A 117 7.20 -16.73 -11.05
N SER A 118 8.39 -16.39 -10.56
CA SER A 118 9.56 -17.28 -10.54
C SER A 118 9.59 -18.27 -9.35
N LEU A 119 8.64 -18.11 -8.43
CA LEU A 119 8.52 -18.93 -7.22
C LEU A 119 7.30 -19.83 -7.32
N THR A 120 7.38 -20.98 -6.66
CA THR A 120 6.17 -21.78 -6.40
C THR A 120 5.23 -21.05 -5.43
N PRO A 121 3.92 -21.40 -5.37
CA PRO A 121 3.00 -20.78 -4.41
C PRO A 121 3.50 -20.84 -2.96
N ASP A 122 4.02 -22.00 -2.53
CA ASP A 122 4.53 -22.21 -1.16
C ASP A 122 5.77 -21.33 -0.87
N GLU A 123 6.68 -21.20 -1.84
CA GLU A 123 7.86 -20.34 -1.71
C GLU A 123 7.46 -18.86 -1.65
N ALA A 124 6.45 -18.44 -2.43
CA ALA A 124 5.94 -17.08 -2.41
C ALA A 124 5.30 -16.74 -1.06
N GLU A 125 4.47 -17.63 -0.51
CA GLU A 125 3.89 -17.48 0.83
C GLU A 125 4.98 -17.43 1.91
N LEU A 126 5.94 -18.33 1.87
CA LEU A 126 7.07 -18.36 2.80
C LEU A 126 7.88 -17.06 2.74
N LEU A 127 8.18 -16.57 1.53
CA LEU A 127 8.89 -15.30 1.35
C LEU A 127 8.13 -14.14 2.01
N ILE A 128 6.83 -14.03 1.78
CA ILE A 128 5.99 -12.99 2.37
C ILE A 128 5.98 -13.09 3.90
N ASP A 129 5.88 -14.30 4.46
CA ASP A 129 5.93 -14.50 5.92
C ASP A 129 7.27 -14.10 6.52
N LEU A 130 8.38 -14.53 5.90
CA LEU A 130 9.72 -14.15 6.34
C LEU A 130 9.94 -12.63 6.27
N MET A 131 9.48 -11.97 5.21
CA MET A 131 9.54 -10.51 5.07
C MET A 131 8.71 -9.81 6.16
N ARG A 132 7.54 -10.34 6.53
CA ARG A 132 6.74 -9.81 7.64
C ARG A 132 7.48 -9.91 8.97
N ARG A 133 8.14 -11.03 9.24
CA ARG A 133 8.92 -11.25 10.47
C ARG A 133 10.11 -10.29 10.56
N VAL A 134 10.84 -10.13 9.45
CA VAL A 134 11.95 -9.16 9.38
C VAL A 134 11.44 -7.74 9.57
N HIS A 135 10.33 -7.38 8.91
CA HIS A 135 9.70 -6.07 9.08
C HIS A 135 9.31 -5.82 10.53
N ALA A 136 8.66 -6.78 11.22
CA ALA A 136 8.29 -6.64 12.61
C ALA A 136 9.51 -6.41 13.51
N ALA A 137 10.59 -7.19 13.32
CA ALA A 137 11.82 -7.05 14.10
C ALA A 137 12.52 -5.68 13.90
N LEU A 138 12.34 -5.05 12.74
CA LEU A 138 12.84 -3.70 12.47
C LEU A 138 11.91 -2.61 13.04
N ALA A 139 10.61 -2.83 12.99
CA ALA A 139 9.59 -1.89 13.47
C ALA A 139 9.56 -1.78 15.00
N ASP A 140 9.85 -2.85 15.75
CA ASP A 140 9.92 -2.84 17.23
C ASP A 140 11.01 -1.89 17.78
N ARG A 141 11.94 -1.46 16.94
CA ARG A 141 12.98 -0.47 17.28
C ARG A 141 12.63 0.96 16.90
N SER A 142 11.54 1.17 16.20
CA SER A 142 11.01 2.50 15.82
C SER A 142 9.67 2.73 16.51
N PRO A 143 9.35 3.94 16.99
CA PRO A 143 8.06 4.24 17.62
C PRO A 143 6.87 4.23 16.65
N SER A 144 7.03 3.76 15.42
CA SER A 144 5.99 3.65 14.41
C SER A 144 5.25 2.30 14.51
N ARG A 145 3.95 2.39 14.71
CA ARG A 145 2.94 1.35 14.87
C ARG A 145 3.01 0.26 13.77
N PRO A 146 2.91 -1.04 14.10
CA PRO A 146 3.06 -2.13 13.14
C PRO A 146 1.99 -2.15 12.05
N LEU A 147 2.41 -2.50 10.84
CA LEU A 147 1.57 -2.66 9.62
C LEU A 147 0.50 -3.77 9.74
N SER A 148 0.47 -4.54 10.83
CA SER A 148 -0.24 -5.83 10.90
C SER A 148 -1.72 -5.79 11.23
N ALA A 149 -2.32 -4.63 11.54
CA ALA A 149 -3.67 -4.61 12.10
C ALA A 149 -4.82 -4.39 11.09
N THR A 150 -4.56 -4.09 9.80
CA THR A 150 -5.65 -3.60 8.92
C THR A 150 -5.75 -4.24 7.53
N ILE A 151 -5.11 -5.39 7.28
CA ILE A 151 -5.18 -6.01 5.93
C ILE A 151 -6.41 -6.92 5.76
N ARG A 152 -7.34 -7.03 6.69
CA ARG A 152 -8.31 -8.14 6.69
C ARG A 152 -9.69 -7.97 6.05
N PRO A 153 -10.30 -6.83 5.73
CA PRO A 153 -11.65 -6.90 5.15
C PRO A 153 -11.80 -6.66 3.65
N LEU A 154 -10.77 -6.21 2.91
CA LEU A 154 -10.98 -5.81 1.50
C LEU A 154 -10.75 -6.91 0.45
N MET A 155 -10.24 -8.08 0.84
CA MET A 155 -10.00 -9.20 -0.09
C MET A 155 -11.07 -10.30 -0.07
N ARG A 156 -12.25 -10.09 0.53
CA ARG A 156 -13.37 -11.03 0.44
C ARG A 156 -14.56 -10.42 -0.29
N ASN A 157 -14.47 -10.32 -1.59
CA ASN A 157 -15.63 -10.38 -2.50
C ASN A 157 -15.14 -10.70 -3.92
N THR A 158 -14.65 -11.90 -4.12
CA THR A 158 -14.77 -12.59 -5.41
C THR A 158 -16.14 -13.28 -5.37
N PRO A 159 -17.09 -12.95 -6.25
CA PRO A 159 -18.29 -13.79 -6.39
C PRO A 159 -17.85 -15.13 -6.94
N THR A 160 -18.06 -16.18 -6.16
CA THR A 160 -18.01 -17.57 -6.60
C THR A 160 -18.87 -17.69 -7.85
N ALA A 161 -18.23 -18.09 -8.95
CA ALA A 161 -18.94 -18.44 -10.19
C ALA A 161 -20.03 -19.45 -9.87
N ALA A 162 -21.25 -19.14 -10.27
CA ALA A 162 -22.40 -20.00 -10.15
C ALA A 162 -22.14 -21.31 -10.91
N GLU A 163 -22.27 -22.44 -10.22
CA GLU A 163 -22.36 -23.77 -10.86
C GLU A 163 -23.54 -23.78 -11.83
N PRO A 164 -23.38 -24.35 -13.03
CA PRO A 164 -24.51 -24.54 -13.94
C PRO A 164 -25.44 -25.63 -13.37
N ALA A 165 -26.71 -25.28 -13.25
CA ALA A 165 -27.77 -26.20 -12.90
C ALA A 165 -27.82 -27.35 -13.92
N VAL A 166 -27.70 -28.58 -13.42
CA VAL A 166 -27.97 -29.80 -14.18
C VAL A 166 -29.48 -29.94 -14.31
N GLU A 167 -29.98 -29.79 -15.51
CA GLU A 167 -31.37 -30.02 -15.87
C GLU A 167 -31.58 -31.53 -15.98
N GLU A 168 -32.22 -32.13 -14.98
CA GLU A 168 -32.74 -33.51 -15.07
C GLU A 168 -33.98 -33.52 -15.93
N THR A 169 -33.82 -34.10 -17.12
CA THR A 169 -34.93 -34.42 -18.02
C THR A 169 -35.63 -35.70 -17.53
N ARG A 170 -36.91 -35.58 -17.35
CA ARG A 170 -37.83 -36.72 -17.33
C ARG A 170 -39.01 -36.48 -18.25
#